data_de96995a7d60b1d73c9b204ad402b8cf
#
_entry.id   de96995a7d60b1d73c9b204ad402b8cf
#
_cell.length_a   1.000
_cell.length_b   1.000
_cell.length_c   1.000
_cell.angle_alpha   90.00
_cell.angle_beta   90.00
_cell.angle_gamma   90.00
#
_symmetry.space_group_name_H-M   'P 1'
#
loop_
_entity.id
_entity.type
_entity.pdbx_description
1 polymer ?
#
loop_
_entity_poly.entity_id
_entity_poly.type
_entity_poly.pdbx_seq_one_letter_code
_entity_poly.pdbx_strand_id
1 'polypeptide(L)'
;MSRSSDQAGADHPSPPASTPPVTAGPVTADDLARAVRLSVRLLQTAPASAWEGRAAGSLEWDCWETVEHLSDDLFAYAAQLGPSTPPLDREVPFFWHRRRPGGPANAVHADRAAGPAGLLQTLEACGALLVAMVRTTPPQVRAHHVFGVSDPEGFAAMGIVETVVHTHDLASGLGLDWDPPAEVCARVLIRLFPDVPTGAAPWPTLLWATGRTALPGHPRRTEWRWDGTVRS
;
A
#
# COMPACT_ATOMS: atom_id res chain seq x y z
N MET A 1 -59.87 -44.48 -8.69
CA MET A 1 -59.62 -43.05 -8.69
C MET A 1 -58.49 -42.77 -7.70
N SER A 2 -57.20 -42.88 -8.16
CA SER A 2 -55.98 -42.61 -7.37
C SER A 2 -55.49 -41.21 -7.69
N ARG A 3 -55.27 -40.40 -6.67
CA ARG A 3 -54.60 -39.08 -6.80
C ARG A 3 -53.15 -39.24 -6.40
N SER A 4 -52.30 -39.11 -7.37
CA SER A 4 -50.84 -38.89 -7.14
C SER A 4 -50.61 -37.50 -6.59
N SER A 5 -49.88 -37.40 -5.47
CA SER A 5 -49.36 -36.17 -4.92
C SER A 5 -47.90 -36.01 -5.37
N ASP A 6 -47.69 -35.07 -6.25
CA ASP A 6 -46.35 -34.56 -6.62
C ASP A 6 -45.79 -33.75 -5.46
N GLN A 7 -44.67 -34.21 -4.88
CA GLN A 7 -43.83 -33.40 -3.99
C GLN A 7 -42.74 -32.77 -4.82
N ALA A 8 -42.84 -31.45 -5.05
CA ALA A 8 -41.76 -30.63 -5.58
C ALA A 8 -40.70 -30.43 -4.48
N GLY A 9 -39.52 -31.04 -4.68
CA GLY A 9 -38.36 -30.79 -3.84
C GLY A 9 -37.81 -29.37 -4.06
N ALA A 10 -37.85 -28.56 -3.02
CA ALA A 10 -37.22 -27.25 -3.01
C ALA A 10 -35.69 -27.42 -2.94
N ASP A 11 -35.02 -27.07 -4.03
CA ASP A 11 -33.57 -27.00 -4.12
C ASP A 11 -33.09 -25.79 -3.30
N HIS A 12 -32.51 -26.03 -2.12
CA HIS A 12 -31.90 -25.00 -1.31
C HIS A 12 -30.47 -24.77 -1.83
N PRO A 13 -30.12 -23.55 -2.26
CA PRO A 13 -28.74 -23.26 -2.65
C PRO A 13 -27.80 -23.46 -1.46
N SER A 14 -26.76 -24.26 -1.65
CA SER A 14 -25.70 -24.46 -0.67
C SER A 14 -25.05 -23.11 -0.32
N PRO A 15 -24.69 -22.86 0.95
CA PRO A 15 -24.00 -21.63 1.33
C PRO A 15 -22.62 -21.57 0.65
N PRO A 16 -22.13 -20.35 0.27
CA PRO A 16 -20.85 -20.20 -0.36
C PRO A 16 -19.76 -20.77 0.54
N ALA A 17 -18.83 -21.52 -0.07
CA ALA A 17 -17.69 -22.12 0.62
C ALA A 17 -16.92 -21.04 1.37
N SER A 18 -16.75 -21.20 2.68
CA SER A 18 -15.92 -20.32 3.52
C SER A 18 -14.50 -20.35 2.98
N THR A 19 -13.98 -19.21 2.54
CA THR A 19 -12.57 -19.06 2.20
C THR A 19 -11.74 -19.47 3.43
N PRO A 20 -10.75 -20.35 3.29
CA PRO A 20 -9.93 -20.75 4.44
C PRO A 20 -9.26 -19.51 5.04
N PRO A 21 -9.08 -19.47 6.38
CA PRO A 21 -8.39 -18.35 7.01
C PRO A 21 -6.99 -18.22 6.40
N VAL A 22 -6.68 -17.04 5.89
CA VAL A 22 -5.33 -16.70 5.42
C VAL A 22 -4.42 -16.86 6.64
N THR A 23 -3.61 -17.91 6.67
CA THR A 23 -2.57 -18.06 7.68
C THR A 23 -1.56 -16.96 7.46
N ALA A 24 -1.64 -15.94 8.28
CA ALA A 24 -0.85 -14.74 8.16
C ALA A 24 0.56 -15.00 8.68
N GLY A 25 1.44 -15.39 7.79
CA GLY A 25 2.88 -15.29 8.00
C GLY A 25 3.35 -13.83 8.05
N PRO A 26 4.63 -13.60 8.41
CA PRO A 26 5.20 -12.25 8.45
C PRO A 26 5.17 -11.58 7.07
N VAL A 27 5.21 -10.25 7.07
CA VAL A 27 5.39 -9.46 5.84
C VAL A 27 6.83 -9.61 5.36
N THR A 28 7.02 -9.88 4.07
CA THR A 28 8.33 -10.18 3.51
C THR A 28 8.79 -9.14 2.49
N ALA A 29 10.08 -9.08 2.22
CA ALA A 29 10.65 -8.32 1.11
C ALA A 29 10.10 -8.77 -0.26
N ASP A 30 9.69 -10.03 -0.40
CA ASP A 30 9.09 -10.55 -1.63
C ASP A 30 7.65 -10.06 -1.83
N ASP A 31 6.91 -9.85 -0.75
CA ASP A 31 5.59 -9.21 -0.78
C ASP A 31 5.70 -7.75 -1.27
N LEU A 32 6.69 -7.01 -0.72
CA LEU A 32 6.98 -5.65 -1.17
C LEU A 32 7.38 -5.61 -2.64
N ALA A 33 8.33 -6.46 -3.05
CA ALA A 33 8.75 -6.56 -4.45
C ALA A 33 7.57 -6.89 -5.39
N ARG A 34 6.65 -7.75 -4.93
CA ARG A 34 5.43 -8.09 -5.68
C ARG A 34 4.49 -6.90 -5.79
N ALA A 35 4.24 -6.18 -4.69
CA ALA A 35 3.38 -4.99 -4.67
C ALA A 35 3.90 -3.93 -5.65
N VAL A 36 5.17 -3.54 -5.54
CA VAL A 36 5.80 -2.56 -6.45
C VAL A 36 5.71 -2.99 -7.90
N ARG A 37 6.05 -4.25 -8.21
CA ARG A 37 6.00 -4.78 -9.58
C ARG A 37 4.58 -4.75 -10.17
N LEU A 38 3.55 -5.11 -9.39
CA LEU A 38 2.16 -5.09 -9.85
C LEU A 38 1.69 -3.66 -10.10
N SER A 39 2.03 -2.73 -9.21
CA SER A 39 1.73 -1.30 -9.34
C SER A 39 2.37 -0.72 -10.59
N VAL A 40 3.67 -0.91 -10.79
CA VAL A 40 4.38 -0.41 -11.99
C VAL A 40 3.77 -0.98 -13.27
N ARG A 41 3.48 -2.28 -13.32
CA ARG A 41 2.83 -2.91 -14.50
C ARG A 41 1.47 -2.31 -14.82
N LEU A 42 0.63 -2.07 -13.80
CA LEU A 42 -0.66 -1.41 -14.01
C LEU A 42 -0.45 -0.01 -14.55
N LEU A 43 0.37 0.80 -13.88
CA LEU A 43 0.58 2.20 -14.19
C LEU A 43 1.22 2.40 -15.59
N GLN A 44 2.01 1.44 -16.09
CA GLN A 44 2.53 1.45 -17.46
C GLN A 44 1.44 1.37 -18.53
N THR A 45 0.22 0.94 -18.19
CA THR A 45 -0.90 0.90 -19.14
C THR A 45 -1.59 2.25 -19.32
N ALA A 46 -1.31 3.23 -18.45
CA ALA A 46 -1.92 4.56 -18.54
C ALA A 46 -1.41 5.35 -19.76
N PRO A 47 -2.27 6.12 -20.44
CA PRO A 47 -1.83 7.01 -21.52
C PRO A 47 -0.81 8.04 -21.03
N ALA A 48 0.25 8.28 -21.81
CA ALA A 48 1.30 9.21 -21.44
C ALA A 48 0.80 10.64 -21.15
N SER A 49 -0.30 11.08 -21.76
CA SER A 49 -0.90 12.41 -21.58
C SER A 49 -1.76 12.56 -20.32
N ALA A 50 -1.91 11.48 -19.51
CA ALA A 50 -2.87 11.49 -18.39
C ALA A 50 -2.23 11.81 -17.03
N TRP A 51 -0.93 12.10 -16.96
CA TRP A 51 -0.19 12.11 -15.71
C TRP A 51 -0.12 13.46 -14.99
N GLU A 52 0.00 14.55 -15.75
CA GLU A 52 0.10 15.90 -15.20
C GLU A 52 -1.27 16.57 -15.07
N GLY A 53 -1.48 17.31 -13.98
CA GLY A 53 -2.70 18.07 -13.72
C GLY A 53 -3.95 17.21 -13.49
N ARG A 54 -3.84 15.90 -13.46
CA ARG A 54 -4.94 14.99 -13.15
C ARG A 54 -4.82 14.52 -11.71
N ALA A 55 -5.80 14.87 -10.88
CA ALA A 55 -5.82 14.47 -9.48
C ALA A 55 -5.77 12.94 -9.32
N ALA A 56 -4.97 12.46 -8.39
CA ALA A 56 -4.93 11.06 -8.00
C ALA A 56 -6.07 10.79 -7.00
N GLY A 57 -7.19 10.27 -7.50
CA GLY A 57 -8.38 10.02 -6.70
C GLY A 57 -8.89 11.26 -6.00
N SER A 58 -8.97 11.23 -4.67
CA SER A 58 -9.40 12.35 -3.83
C SER A 58 -8.24 13.18 -3.27
N LEU A 59 -7.01 12.95 -3.71
CA LEU A 59 -5.84 13.71 -3.26
C LEU A 59 -5.80 15.10 -3.90
N GLU A 60 -5.14 16.05 -3.21
CA GLU A 60 -4.84 17.39 -3.74
C GLU A 60 -3.66 17.38 -4.72
N TRP A 61 -2.97 16.24 -4.82
CA TRP A 61 -1.82 16.04 -5.69
C TRP A 61 -2.25 15.44 -7.02
N ASP A 62 -1.54 15.78 -8.08
CA ASP A 62 -1.74 15.13 -9.37
C ASP A 62 -1.08 13.73 -9.40
N CYS A 63 -1.35 12.98 -10.47
CA CYS A 63 -0.83 11.63 -10.60
C CYS A 63 0.70 11.59 -10.65
N TRP A 64 1.34 12.60 -11.24
CA TRP A 64 2.80 12.71 -11.25
C TRP A 64 3.37 12.91 -9.85
N GLU A 65 2.84 13.89 -9.12
CA GLU A 65 3.24 14.22 -7.75
C GLU A 65 3.04 13.05 -6.80
N THR A 66 1.94 12.28 -7.00
CA THR A 66 1.64 11.11 -6.17
C THR A 66 2.64 9.98 -6.39
N VAL A 67 3.12 9.74 -7.62
CA VAL A 67 4.18 8.75 -7.87
C VAL A 67 5.53 9.24 -7.34
N GLU A 68 5.84 10.55 -7.46
CA GLU A 68 7.06 11.11 -6.84
C GLU A 68 7.03 10.92 -5.32
N HIS A 69 5.88 11.18 -4.67
CA HIS A 69 5.71 10.98 -3.24
C HIS A 69 5.86 9.50 -2.85
N LEU A 70 5.18 8.60 -3.54
CA LEU A 70 5.33 7.16 -3.31
C LEU A 70 6.80 6.71 -3.47
N SER A 71 7.51 7.23 -4.48
CA SER A 71 8.92 6.92 -4.68
C SER A 71 9.79 7.44 -3.53
N ASP A 72 9.46 8.63 -3.03
CA ASP A 72 10.14 9.25 -1.89
C ASP A 72 9.93 8.46 -0.60
N ASP A 73 8.72 8.00 -0.31
CA ASP A 73 8.43 7.17 0.86
C ASP A 73 9.24 5.87 0.85
N LEU A 74 9.25 5.17 -0.30
CA LEU A 74 10.04 3.94 -0.43
C LEU A 74 11.54 4.20 -0.29
N PHE A 75 12.04 5.31 -0.82
CA PHE A 75 13.42 5.75 -0.63
C PHE A 75 13.71 6.11 0.82
N ALA A 76 12.85 6.90 1.47
CA ALA A 76 13.02 7.33 2.86
C ALA A 76 13.05 6.13 3.82
N TYR A 77 12.18 5.14 3.61
CA TYR A 77 12.16 3.91 4.39
C TYR A 77 13.44 3.08 4.19
N ALA A 78 13.94 2.98 2.97
CA ALA A 78 15.21 2.32 2.69
C ALA A 78 16.37 3.06 3.36
N ALA A 79 16.40 4.39 3.23
CA ALA A 79 17.42 5.24 3.80
C ALA A 79 17.41 5.22 5.34
N GLN A 80 16.23 5.11 5.96
CA GLN A 80 16.09 5.04 7.41
C GLN A 80 16.71 3.76 8.00
N LEU A 81 16.70 2.65 7.26
CA LEU A 81 17.36 1.40 7.62
C LEU A 81 18.87 1.39 7.31
N GLY A 82 19.38 2.37 6.53
CA GLY A 82 20.73 2.36 5.97
C GLY A 82 21.90 2.61 6.93
N PRO A 83 21.81 3.55 7.91
CA PRO A 83 22.90 3.81 8.83
C PRO A 83 23.29 2.58 9.64
N SER A 84 24.60 2.43 9.96
CA SER A 84 25.07 1.35 10.84
C SER A 84 24.42 1.39 12.22
N THR A 85 23.96 2.56 12.65
CA THR A 85 23.13 2.78 13.83
C THR A 85 22.01 3.72 13.42
N PRO A 86 20.83 3.18 13.02
CA PRO A 86 19.71 4.02 12.61
C PRO A 86 19.21 4.89 13.78
N PRO A 87 18.85 6.15 13.54
CA PRO A 87 18.25 7.00 14.57
C PRO A 87 16.89 6.43 15.00
N LEU A 88 16.55 6.56 16.30
CA LEU A 88 15.29 6.09 16.90
C LEU A 88 14.31 7.24 17.19
N ASP A 89 14.72 8.47 17.05
CA ASP A 89 13.99 9.68 17.46
C ASP A 89 13.80 10.70 16.34
N ARG A 90 14.37 10.46 15.17
CA ARG A 90 14.31 11.35 14.01
C ARG A 90 14.55 10.61 12.71
N GLU A 91 14.20 11.25 11.63
CA GLU A 91 14.52 10.79 10.27
C GLU A 91 16.01 11.02 9.94
N VAL A 92 16.53 10.23 9.00
CA VAL A 92 17.81 10.53 8.35
C VAL A 92 17.68 11.89 7.66
N PRO A 93 18.62 12.84 7.88
CA PRO A 93 18.41 14.25 7.53
C PRO A 93 18.64 14.54 6.04
N PHE A 94 17.83 13.96 5.18
CA PHE A 94 17.76 14.36 3.77
C PHE A 94 17.09 15.74 3.64
N PHE A 95 17.35 16.40 2.53
CA PHE A 95 16.70 17.67 2.25
C PHE A 95 15.41 17.44 1.47
N TRP A 96 14.25 17.71 2.10
CA TRP A 96 12.94 17.66 1.47
C TRP A 96 12.52 19.05 1.02
N HIS A 97 12.01 19.15 -0.20
CA HIS A 97 11.44 20.39 -0.70
C HIS A 97 10.14 20.16 -1.47
N ARG A 98 9.34 21.20 -1.60
CA ARG A 98 8.10 21.20 -2.37
C ARG A 98 8.33 21.90 -3.70
N ARG A 99 7.88 21.30 -4.80
CA ARG A 99 7.94 21.97 -6.12
C ARG A 99 6.91 23.10 -6.24
N ARG A 100 5.79 23.02 -5.49
CA ARG A 100 4.75 24.06 -5.43
C ARG A 100 4.13 24.13 -4.03
N PRO A 101 3.45 25.25 -3.68
CA PRO A 101 2.60 25.30 -2.48
C PRO A 101 1.52 24.21 -2.52
N GLY A 102 1.33 23.48 -1.40
CA GLY A 102 0.38 22.37 -1.30
C GLY A 102 0.83 21.05 -1.94
N GLY A 103 1.93 21.03 -2.70
CA GLY A 103 2.52 19.79 -3.23
C GLY A 103 3.21 18.96 -2.13
N PRO A 104 3.56 17.69 -2.42
CA PRO A 104 4.30 16.87 -1.49
C PRO A 104 5.71 17.45 -1.25
N ALA A 105 6.25 17.26 -0.04
CA ALA A 105 7.64 17.55 0.25
C ALA A 105 8.43 16.25 0.04
N ASN A 106 9.32 16.23 -0.94
CA ASN A 106 10.08 15.04 -1.32
C ASN A 106 11.58 15.34 -1.35
N ALA A 107 12.40 14.36 -1.08
CA ALA A 107 13.83 14.34 -1.40
C ALA A 107 14.07 13.75 -2.80
N VAL A 108 13.20 12.83 -3.22
CA VAL A 108 13.24 12.18 -4.55
C VAL A 108 12.28 12.88 -5.51
N HIS A 109 12.81 13.29 -6.66
CA HIS A 109 12.06 13.87 -7.75
C HIS A 109 12.49 13.26 -9.08
N ALA A 110 11.53 12.83 -9.89
CA ALA A 110 11.80 12.33 -11.23
C ALA A 110 12.11 13.48 -12.21
N ASP A 111 12.97 13.20 -13.20
CA ASP A 111 13.18 14.13 -14.32
C ASP A 111 11.92 14.14 -15.21
N ARG A 112 11.26 15.29 -15.29
CA ARG A 112 10.04 15.44 -16.12
C ARG A 112 10.32 15.22 -17.61
N ALA A 113 11.53 15.48 -18.07
CA ALA A 113 11.90 15.24 -19.47
C ALA A 113 11.94 13.75 -19.83
N ALA A 114 12.09 12.85 -18.83
CA ALA A 114 12.04 11.40 -19.03
C ALA A 114 10.59 10.86 -19.17
N GLY A 115 9.59 11.71 -18.95
CA GLY A 115 8.18 11.37 -19.08
C GLY A 115 7.72 10.29 -18.09
N PRO A 116 6.48 9.76 -18.25
CA PRO A 116 5.91 8.77 -17.34
C PRO A 116 6.74 7.48 -17.24
N ALA A 117 7.43 7.09 -18.31
CA ALA A 117 8.31 5.91 -18.27
C ALA A 117 9.48 6.12 -17.29
N GLY A 118 10.11 7.30 -17.31
CA GLY A 118 11.18 7.66 -16.36
C GLY A 118 10.66 7.80 -14.93
N LEU A 119 9.46 8.36 -14.75
CA LEU A 119 8.79 8.43 -13.45
C LEU A 119 8.59 7.04 -12.84
N LEU A 120 8.07 6.08 -13.62
CA LEU A 120 7.86 4.71 -13.16
C LEU A 120 9.18 3.94 -12.93
N GLN A 121 10.25 4.25 -13.68
CA GLN A 121 11.60 3.74 -13.39
C GLN A 121 12.11 4.26 -12.04
N THR A 122 11.81 5.51 -11.68
CA THR A 122 12.16 6.07 -10.36
C THR A 122 11.44 5.31 -9.24
N LEU A 123 10.13 5.05 -9.40
CA LEU A 123 9.37 4.24 -8.45
C LEU A 123 9.94 2.83 -8.31
N GLU A 124 10.24 2.17 -9.43
CA GLU A 124 10.82 0.82 -9.43
C GLU A 124 12.18 0.79 -8.73
N ALA A 125 13.04 1.79 -8.98
CA ALA A 125 14.36 1.92 -8.35
C ALA A 125 14.24 2.12 -6.83
N CYS A 126 13.40 3.03 -6.36
CA CYS A 126 13.17 3.27 -4.93
C CYS A 126 12.59 2.03 -4.24
N GLY A 127 11.64 1.34 -4.89
CA GLY A 127 11.11 0.07 -4.39
C GLY A 127 12.18 -1.01 -4.28
N ALA A 128 13.06 -1.14 -5.28
CA ALA A 128 14.17 -2.09 -5.26
C ALA A 128 15.17 -1.78 -4.13
N LEU A 129 15.43 -0.51 -3.83
CA LEU A 129 16.26 -0.10 -2.70
C LEU A 129 15.65 -0.57 -1.38
N LEU A 130 14.35 -0.32 -1.15
CA LEU A 130 13.69 -0.77 0.09
C LEU A 130 13.68 -2.29 0.20
N VAL A 131 13.38 -3.01 -0.89
CA VAL A 131 13.44 -4.48 -0.93
C VAL A 131 14.83 -4.98 -0.55
N ALA A 132 15.90 -4.38 -1.07
CA ALA A 132 17.28 -4.76 -0.74
C ALA A 132 17.58 -4.52 0.74
N MET A 133 17.19 -3.34 1.27
CA MET A 133 17.40 -3.02 2.68
C MET A 133 16.65 -3.96 3.61
N VAL A 134 15.38 -4.26 3.33
CA VAL A 134 14.59 -5.22 4.13
C VAL A 134 15.23 -6.62 4.13
N ARG A 135 15.78 -7.06 3.00
CA ARG A 135 16.43 -8.39 2.89
C ARG A 135 17.75 -8.48 3.64
N THR A 136 18.51 -7.40 3.69
CA THR A 136 19.88 -7.39 4.22
C THR A 136 20.00 -6.87 5.65
N THR A 137 19.00 -6.12 6.11
CA THR A 137 18.99 -5.58 7.48
C THR A 137 18.61 -6.67 8.48
N PRO A 138 19.41 -6.90 9.52
CA PRO A 138 19.08 -7.87 10.57
C PRO A 138 17.73 -7.53 11.25
N PRO A 139 16.90 -8.54 11.60
CA PRO A 139 15.56 -8.33 12.15
C PRO A 139 15.53 -7.61 13.50
N GLN A 140 16.68 -7.55 14.20
CA GLN A 140 16.82 -6.84 15.47
C GLN A 140 17.05 -5.34 15.31
N VAL A 141 17.37 -4.86 14.13
CA VAL A 141 17.56 -3.44 13.85
C VAL A 141 16.24 -2.70 14.08
N ARG A 142 16.35 -1.53 14.67
CA ARG A 142 15.23 -0.63 14.94
C ARG A 142 15.55 0.73 14.32
N ALA A 143 14.54 1.37 13.74
CA ALA A 143 14.67 2.68 13.14
C ALA A 143 13.42 3.52 13.38
N HIS A 144 13.59 4.83 13.36
CA HIS A 144 12.51 5.78 13.56
C HIS A 144 11.51 5.76 12.40
N HIS A 145 10.25 5.94 12.75
CA HIS A 145 9.18 6.38 11.86
C HIS A 145 8.25 7.30 12.67
N VAL A 146 7.59 8.27 12.02
CA VAL A 146 6.72 9.26 12.71
C VAL A 146 5.57 8.61 13.51
N PHE A 147 5.17 7.39 13.16
CA PHE A 147 4.15 6.61 13.87
C PHE A 147 4.74 5.52 14.79
N GLY A 148 5.99 5.65 15.17
CA GLY A 148 6.66 4.76 16.13
C GLY A 148 7.87 4.04 15.53
N VAL A 149 8.81 3.67 16.42
CA VAL A 149 10.00 2.89 16.04
C VAL A 149 9.58 1.52 15.51
N SER A 150 10.18 1.11 14.39
CA SER A 150 9.85 -0.14 13.72
C SER A 150 11.10 -0.96 13.35
N ASP A 151 10.87 -2.15 12.82
CA ASP A 151 11.86 -3.09 12.33
C ASP A 151 11.78 -3.24 10.79
N PRO A 152 12.69 -4.01 10.17
CA PRO A 152 12.66 -4.20 8.71
C PRO A 152 11.34 -4.77 8.18
N GLU A 153 10.67 -5.66 8.94
CA GLU A 153 9.34 -6.16 8.57
C GLU A 153 8.29 -5.04 8.57
N GLY A 154 8.30 -4.18 9.59
CA GLY A 154 7.40 -3.04 9.66
C GLY A 154 7.62 -2.05 8.53
N PHE A 155 8.87 -1.75 8.17
CA PHE A 155 9.18 -0.91 7.00
C PHE A 155 8.74 -1.54 5.68
N ALA A 156 8.86 -2.88 5.54
CA ALA A 156 8.29 -3.58 4.38
C ALA A 156 6.76 -3.43 4.33
N ALA A 157 6.09 -3.60 5.48
CA ALA A 157 4.64 -3.45 5.58
C ALA A 157 4.18 -2.02 5.26
N MET A 158 4.86 -0.99 5.77
CA MET A 158 4.60 0.41 5.45
C MET A 158 4.78 0.67 3.95
N GLY A 159 5.90 0.24 3.36
CA GLY A 159 6.14 0.38 1.92
C GLY A 159 5.08 -0.31 1.06
N ILE A 160 4.51 -1.44 1.51
CA ILE A 160 3.39 -2.09 0.83
C ILE A 160 2.12 -1.24 0.95
N VAL A 161 1.80 -0.69 2.15
CA VAL A 161 0.62 0.18 2.32
C VAL A 161 0.72 1.36 1.38
N GLU A 162 1.84 2.10 1.40
CA GLU A 162 2.05 3.25 0.51
C GLU A 162 1.88 2.83 -0.96
N THR A 163 2.51 1.72 -1.35
CA THR A 163 2.45 1.24 -2.73
C THR A 163 1.01 0.91 -3.16
N VAL A 164 0.30 0.07 -2.41
CA VAL A 164 -1.01 -0.42 -2.88
C VAL A 164 -2.11 0.64 -2.76
N VAL A 165 -2.04 1.51 -1.74
CA VAL A 165 -3.04 2.55 -1.51
C VAL A 165 -2.85 3.73 -2.46
N HIS A 166 -1.62 4.20 -2.69
CA HIS A 166 -1.36 5.23 -3.70
C HIS A 166 -1.57 4.72 -5.13
N THR A 167 -1.34 3.42 -5.39
CA THR A 167 -1.76 2.84 -6.67
C THR A 167 -3.27 2.89 -6.86
N HIS A 168 -4.06 2.70 -5.80
CA HIS A 168 -5.52 2.90 -5.85
C HIS A 168 -5.90 4.34 -6.18
N ASP A 169 -5.26 5.31 -5.51
CA ASP A 169 -5.50 6.73 -5.76
C ASP A 169 -5.16 7.08 -7.23
N LEU A 170 -4.00 6.60 -7.70
CA LEU A 170 -3.56 6.77 -9.10
C LEU A 170 -4.49 6.08 -10.10
N ALA A 171 -4.87 4.83 -9.85
CA ALA A 171 -5.79 4.07 -10.71
C ALA A 171 -7.13 4.79 -10.85
N SER A 172 -7.67 5.32 -9.74
CA SER A 172 -8.89 6.14 -9.76
C SER A 172 -8.73 7.39 -10.63
N GLY A 173 -7.61 8.11 -10.51
CA GLY A 173 -7.31 9.28 -11.34
C GLY A 173 -7.10 8.95 -12.82
N LEU A 174 -6.45 7.84 -13.13
CA LEU A 174 -6.08 7.42 -14.48
C LEU A 174 -7.16 6.59 -15.19
N GLY A 175 -8.23 6.20 -14.48
CA GLY A 175 -9.30 5.38 -15.03
C GLY A 175 -8.88 3.91 -15.22
N LEU A 176 -8.06 3.39 -14.33
CA LEU A 176 -7.58 2.00 -14.31
C LEU A 176 -8.26 1.20 -13.20
N ASP A 177 -8.36 -0.11 -13.37
CA ASP A 177 -8.85 -1.03 -12.35
C ASP A 177 -7.68 -1.57 -11.52
N TRP A 178 -7.78 -1.49 -10.19
CA TRP A 178 -6.76 -1.97 -9.27
C TRP A 178 -7.34 -2.88 -8.19
N ASP A 179 -6.81 -4.10 -8.14
CA ASP A 179 -7.15 -5.10 -7.12
C ASP A 179 -5.85 -5.81 -6.67
N PRO A 180 -5.23 -5.36 -5.55
CA PRO A 180 -4.00 -5.96 -5.06
C PRO A 180 -4.24 -7.33 -4.44
N PRO A 181 -3.20 -8.20 -4.34
CA PRO A 181 -3.34 -9.53 -3.76
C PRO A 181 -3.88 -9.50 -2.33
N ALA A 182 -4.99 -10.16 -2.10
CA ALA A 182 -5.71 -10.15 -0.81
C ALA A 182 -4.83 -10.66 0.34
N GLU A 183 -3.96 -11.65 0.10
CA GLU A 183 -3.04 -12.21 1.09
C GLU A 183 -1.95 -11.21 1.53
N VAL A 184 -1.51 -10.32 0.62
CA VAL A 184 -0.58 -9.24 0.96
C VAL A 184 -1.27 -8.20 1.84
N CYS A 185 -2.47 -7.79 1.45
CA CYS A 185 -3.30 -6.87 2.25
C CYS A 185 -3.59 -7.43 3.65
N ALA A 186 -3.89 -8.73 3.75
CA ALA A 186 -4.15 -9.37 5.05
C ALA A 186 -2.94 -9.33 5.99
N ARG A 187 -1.73 -9.65 5.47
CA ARG A 187 -0.50 -9.58 6.27
C ARG A 187 -0.20 -8.17 6.76
N VAL A 188 -0.35 -7.20 5.88
CA VAL A 188 -0.15 -5.78 6.22
C VAL A 188 -1.14 -5.29 7.27
N LEU A 189 -2.42 -5.67 7.17
CA LEU A 189 -3.44 -5.35 8.16
C LEU A 189 -3.06 -5.89 9.54
N ILE A 190 -2.66 -7.15 9.63
CA ILE A 190 -2.24 -7.78 10.88
C ILE A 190 -1.01 -7.08 11.46
N ARG A 191 -0.04 -6.72 10.60
CA ARG A 191 1.22 -6.11 11.05
C ARG A 191 1.05 -4.65 11.53
N LEU A 192 0.22 -3.86 10.84
CA LEU A 192 0.16 -2.41 11.04
C LEU A 192 -1.18 -1.89 11.61
N PHE A 193 -2.27 -2.65 11.49
CA PHE A 193 -3.61 -2.19 11.85
C PHE A 193 -4.33 -3.21 12.75
N PRO A 194 -3.87 -3.40 14.01
CA PRO A 194 -4.40 -4.45 14.89
C PRO A 194 -5.88 -4.29 15.23
N ASP A 195 -6.40 -3.06 15.13
CA ASP A 195 -7.74 -2.70 15.60
C ASP A 195 -8.78 -2.66 14.47
N VAL A 196 -8.48 -3.27 13.30
CA VAL A 196 -9.45 -3.32 12.20
C VAL A 196 -10.52 -4.39 12.42
N PRO A 197 -11.75 -4.19 11.90
CA PRO A 197 -12.80 -5.18 11.97
C PRO A 197 -12.37 -6.51 11.34
N THR A 198 -12.69 -7.61 12.01
CA THR A 198 -12.49 -8.97 11.50
C THR A 198 -13.65 -9.41 10.61
N GLY A 199 -13.38 -10.29 9.62
CA GLY A 199 -14.43 -10.91 8.79
C GLY A 199 -14.76 -10.14 7.50
N ALA A 200 -14.23 -8.96 7.27
CA ALA A 200 -14.31 -8.28 5.98
C ALA A 200 -13.14 -8.69 5.05
N ALA A 201 -13.31 -8.51 3.73
CA ALA A 201 -12.25 -8.78 2.77
C ALA A 201 -11.04 -7.86 3.01
N PRO A 202 -9.79 -8.36 2.89
CA PRO A 202 -8.59 -7.62 3.27
C PRO A 202 -8.43 -6.29 2.53
N TRP A 203 -8.63 -6.26 1.22
CA TRP A 203 -8.45 -5.04 0.44
C TRP A 203 -9.43 -3.92 0.80
N PRO A 204 -10.77 -4.14 0.82
CA PRO A 204 -11.70 -3.14 1.33
C PRO A 204 -11.39 -2.69 2.77
N THR A 205 -10.94 -3.61 3.64
CA THR A 205 -10.54 -3.28 5.00
C THR A 205 -9.32 -2.35 5.03
N LEU A 206 -8.32 -2.58 4.18
CA LEU A 206 -7.14 -1.71 4.08
C LEU A 206 -7.51 -0.31 3.55
N LEU A 207 -8.37 -0.21 2.54
CA LEU A 207 -8.89 1.07 2.04
C LEU A 207 -9.66 1.83 3.15
N TRP A 208 -10.44 1.13 3.95
CA TRP A 208 -11.10 1.74 5.10
C TRP A 208 -10.10 2.17 6.17
N ALA A 209 -9.14 1.32 6.54
CA ALA A 209 -8.12 1.60 7.55
C ALA A 209 -7.30 2.84 7.18
N THR A 210 -7.08 3.08 5.89
CA THR A 210 -6.34 4.22 5.34
C THR A 210 -7.24 5.38 4.88
N GLY A 211 -8.52 5.38 5.27
CA GLY A 211 -9.44 6.50 5.04
C GLY A 211 -9.87 6.71 3.59
N ARG A 212 -9.76 5.70 2.69
CA ARG A 212 -10.18 5.82 1.29
C ARG A 212 -11.67 5.53 1.10
N THR A 213 -12.23 4.61 1.88
CA THR A 213 -13.63 4.19 1.75
C THR A 213 -14.30 3.95 3.10
N ALA A 214 -15.62 3.73 3.10
CA ALA A 214 -16.36 3.18 4.23
C ALA A 214 -16.41 1.65 4.14
N LEU A 215 -16.63 0.97 5.27
CA LEU A 215 -17.01 -0.45 5.31
C LEU A 215 -18.44 -0.61 5.81
N PRO A 216 -19.14 -1.72 5.50
CA PRO A 216 -20.43 -2.01 6.08
C PRO A 216 -20.40 -1.90 7.62
N GLY A 217 -21.24 -1.02 8.18
CA GLY A 217 -21.25 -0.73 9.62
C GLY A 217 -20.14 0.20 10.14
N HIS A 218 -19.22 0.65 9.31
CA HIS A 218 -18.12 1.52 9.70
C HIS A 218 -17.99 2.71 8.74
N PRO A 219 -18.20 3.96 9.20
CA PRO A 219 -18.05 5.15 8.37
C PRO A 219 -16.57 5.31 7.92
N ARG A 220 -16.35 6.04 6.82
CA ARG A 220 -15.01 6.37 6.36
C ARG A 220 -14.23 7.08 7.48
N ARG A 221 -12.98 6.67 7.69
CA ARG A 221 -12.06 7.34 8.62
C ARG A 221 -11.61 8.69 8.04
N THR A 222 -11.67 9.72 8.86
CA THR A 222 -11.13 11.05 8.54
C THR A 222 -9.70 11.21 9.06
N GLU A 223 -9.38 10.48 10.13
CA GLU A 223 -8.04 10.40 10.71
C GLU A 223 -7.63 8.94 10.81
N TRP A 224 -6.40 8.64 10.44
CA TRP A 224 -5.86 7.28 10.51
C TRP A 224 -4.34 7.32 10.66
N ARG A 225 -3.82 6.29 11.25
CA ARG A 225 -2.39 5.98 11.32
C ARG A 225 -2.22 4.49 11.51
N TRP A 226 -1.08 3.97 11.12
CA TRP A 226 -0.72 2.60 11.50
C TRP A 226 0.06 2.56 12.81
N ASP A 227 0.17 1.37 13.37
CA ASP A 227 1.04 1.05 14.49
C ASP A 227 2.31 0.33 13.97
N GLY A 228 3.43 1.08 13.88
CA GLY A 228 4.72 0.55 13.46
C GLY A 228 5.44 -0.27 14.52
N THR A 229 4.93 -0.34 15.75
CA THR A 229 5.57 -1.02 16.89
C THR A 229 5.86 -2.48 16.56
N VAL A 230 7.06 -2.92 16.94
CA VAL A 230 7.47 -4.31 16.77
C VAL A 230 6.60 -5.23 17.63
N ARG A 231 6.08 -6.27 17.02
CA ARG A 231 5.28 -7.28 17.71
C ARG A 231 6.09 -8.54 17.89
N SER A 232 6.05 -9.08 19.10
CA SER A 232 6.64 -10.37 19.47
C SER A 232 5.76 -11.53 19.00
#